data_ff05cc942643a896c647910cbed5ab5c
#
_entry.id   ff05cc942643a896c647910cbed5ab5c
#
_cell.length_a   1.000
_cell.length_b   1.000
_cell.length_c   1.000
_cell.angle_alpha   90.00
_cell.angle_beta   90.00
_cell.angle_gamma   90.00
#
_symmetry.space_group_name_H-M   'P 1'
#
loop_
_entity.id
_entity.type
_entity.pdbx_description
1 polymer ?
#
loop_
_entity_poly.entity_id
_entity_poly.type
_entity_poly.pdbx_seq_one_letter_code
_entity_poly.pdbx_strand_id
1 'polypeptide(L)'
;PVTNVSLNLEMMLDGVWDPTKERLQNCYGELERLSGIIADLEKLRQVEDKKLELVLESVDLLELSRLVEKTFEPDLKKKELVCTVQGESAVVQGDAGRLYQVIYNLLSNAVKYSNEDGQIQIRVNCGETVAELSVEDQGIGISKEDLPLVFERFYRTDLSRNRKTGGAGIGLAIVKAIVEAHHGTVTAESREGRGSKFIVILPVGQPN
;
A
#
# COMPACT_ATOMS: atom_id res chain seq x y z
N PRO A 1 -0.12 -5.31 -21.57
CA PRO A 1 1.28 -5.48 -21.12
C PRO A 1 1.93 -6.70 -21.77
N VAL A 2 1.39 -7.93 -21.58
CA VAL A 2 1.97 -9.18 -22.17
C VAL A 2 2.13 -9.05 -23.67
N THR A 3 1.10 -8.61 -24.38
CA THR A 3 1.10 -8.43 -25.84
C THR A 3 2.22 -7.52 -26.33
N ASN A 4 2.51 -6.43 -25.60
CA ASN A 4 3.58 -5.50 -25.96
C ASN A 4 4.96 -6.12 -25.73
N VAL A 5 5.17 -6.86 -24.65
CA VAL A 5 6.44 -7.55 -24.39
C VAL A 5 6.66 -8.63 -25.44
N SER A 6 5.65 -9.47 -25.73
CA SER A 6 5.73 -10.49 -26.75
C SER A 6 6.04 -9.90 -28.13
N LEU A 7 5.34 -8.84 -28.54
CA LEU A 7 5.58 -8.18 -29.82
C LEU A 7 7.01 -7.59 -29.92
N ASN A 8 7.49 -6.92 -28.85
CA ASN A 8 8.84 -6.38 -28.83
C ASN A 8 9.91 -7.50 -28.96
N LEU A 9 9.71 -8.61 -28.25
CA LEU A 9 10.62 -9.76 -28.33
C LEU A 9 10.56 -10.43 -29.72
N GLU A 10 9.37 -10.63 -30.28
CA GLU A 10 9.15 -11.21 -31.60
C GLU A 10 9.84 -10.38 -32.70
N MET A 11 9.65 -9.05 -32.70
CA MET A 11 10.29 -8.15 -33.63
C MET A 11 11.83 -8.16 -33.53
N MET A 12 12.36 -8.37 -32.31
CA MET A 12 13.81 -8.52 -32.12
C MET A 12 14.31 -9.90 -32.57
N LEU A 13 13.53 -10.98 -32.35
CA LEU A 13 13.87 -12.32 -32.79
C LEU A 13 13.85 -12.44 -34.31
N ASP A 14 12.89 -11.80 -34.98
CA ASP A 14 12.76 -11.78 -36.42
C ASP A 14 13.77 -10.85 -37.14
N GLY A 15 14.64 -10.19 -36.35
CA GLY A 15 15.67 -9.29 -36.89
C GLY A 15 15.12 -7.97 -37.45
N VAL A 16 13.84 -7.66 -37.20
CA VAL A 16 13.23 -6.37 -37.61
C VAL A 16 13.72 -5.23 -36.73
N TRP A 17 13.98 -5.53 -35.45
CA TRP A 17 14.54 -4.57 -34.50
C TRP A 17 15.83 -5.09 -33.88
N ASP A 18 16.83 -4.20 -33.74
CA ASP A 18 18.02 -4.52 -32.99
C ASP A 18 17.71 -4.71 -31.49
N PRO A 19 18.25 -5.76 -30.84
CA PRO A 19 18.08 -6.01 -29.41
C PRO A 19 18.95 -5.02 -28.58
N THR A 20 18.57 -3.75 -28.58
CA THR A 20 19.29 -2.72 -27.82
C THR A 20 19.04 -2.91 -26.31
N LYS A 21 20.04 -2.48 -25.50
CA LYS A 21 19.93 -2.49 -24.04
C LYS A 21 18.66 -1.80 -23.55
N GLU A 22 18.29 -0.68 -24.18
CA GLU A 22 17.10 0.08 -23.83
C GLU A 22 15.81 -0.72 -24.07
N ARG A 23 15.68 -1.39 -25.22
CA ARG A 23 14.51 -2.23 -25.53
C ARG A 23 14.38 -3.44 -24.58
N LEU A 24 15.53 -4.08 -24.29
CA LEU A 24 15.55 -5.18 -23.33
C LEU A 24 15.19 -4.72 -21.91
N GLN A 25 15.67 -3.53 -21.48
CA GLN A 25 15.28 -2.95 -20.19
C GLN A 25 13.79 -2.62 -20.14
N ASN A 26 13.20 -2.13 -21.23
CA ASN A 26 11.75 -1.88 -21.30
C ASN A 26 10.94 -3.17 -21.18
N CYS A 27 11.34 -4.24 -21.89
CA CYS A 27 10.70 -5.56 -21.75
C CYS A 27 10.84 -6.11 -20.33
N TYR A 28 12.03 -5.99 -19.73
CA TYR A 28 12.28 -6.44 -18.36
C TYR A 28 11.42 -5.68 -17.34
N GLY A 29 11.32 -4.35 -17.46
CA GLY A 29 10.46 -3.54 -16.59
C GLY A 29 8.98 -3.89 -16.68
N GLU A 30 8.48 -4.24 -17.88
CA GLU A 30 7.10 -4.71 -18.04
C GLU A 30 6.89 -6.12 -17.43
N LEU A 31 7.89 -7.01 -17.50
CA LEU A 31 7.85 -8.32 -16.85
C LEU A 31 7.87 -8.19 -15.31
N GLU A 32 8.71 -7.33 -14.75
CA GLU A 32 8.71 -7.04 -13.31
C GLU A 32 7.35 -6.50 -12.85
N ARG A 33 6.75 -5.61 -13.64
CA ARG A 33 5.41 -5.09 -13.37
C ARG A 33 4.34 -6.19 -13.37
N LEU A 34 4.39 -7.13 -14.31
CA LEU A 34 3.48 -8.27 -14.39
C LEU A 34 3.66 -9.20 -13.19
N SER A 35 4.90 -9.49 -12.82
CA SER A 35 5.21 -10.30 -11.63
C SER A 35 4.65 -9.66 -10.36
N GLY A 36 4.76 -8.34 -10.23
CA GLY A 36 4.14 -7.58 -9.13
C GLY A 36 2.61 -7.71 -9.11
N ILE A 37 1.95 -7.63 -10.27
CA ILE A 37 0.48 -7.79 -10.36
C ILE A 37 0.06 -9.21 -9.94
N ILE A 38 0.78 -10.23 -10.39
CA ILE A 38 0.49 -11.64 -10.02
C ILE A 38 0.65 -11.84 -8.51
N ALA A 39 1.74 -11.34 -7.92
CA ALA A 39 1.96 -11.41 -6.47
C ALA A 39 0.87 -10.69 -5.68
N ASP A 40 0.41 -9.54 -6.16
CA ASP A 40 -0.68 -8.79 -5.53
C ASP A 40 -2.02 -9.52 -5.66
N LEU A 41 -2.30 -10.16 -6.81
CA LEU A 41 -3.49 -11.01 -7.00
C LEU A 41 -3.49 -12.21 -6.07
N GLU A 42 -2.34 -12.86 -5.87
CA GLU A 42 -2.22 -13.98 -4.94
C GLU A 42 -2.47 -13.53 -3.50
N LYS A 43 -1.93 -12.38 -3.09
CA LYS A 43 -2.21 -11.77 -1.78
C LYS A 43 -3.70 -11.46 -1.62
N LEU A 44 -4.35 -10.88 -2.64
CA LEU A 44 -5.77 -10.57 -2.62
C LEU A 44 -6.61 -11.85 -2.49
N ARG A 45 -6.28 -12.90 -3.26
CA ARG A 45 -6.96 -14.20 -3.17
C ARG A 45 -6.85 -14.78 -1.76
N GLN A 46 -5.67 -14.73 -1.13
CA GLN A 46 -5.46 -15.20 0.24
C GLN A 46 -6.30 -14.44 1.26
N VAL A 47 -6.62 -13.17 1.00
CA VAL A 47 -7.44 -12.33 1.87
C VAL A 47 -8.94 -12.55 1.61
N GLU A 48 -9.32 -12.96 0.39
CA GLU A 48 -10.71 -13.18 -0.01
C GLU A 48 -11.27 -14.56 0.26
N ASP A 49 -10.41 -15.57 0.35
CA ASP A 49 -10.86 -16.89 0.77
C ASP A 49 -11.56 -16.71 2.12
N LYS A 50 -12.90 -16.95 2.15
CA LYS A 50 -13.83 -16.79 3.29
C LYS A 50 -13.41 -17.55 4.56
N LYS A 51 -12.20 -18.08 4.59
CA LYS A 51 -11.48 -18.69 5.68
C LYS A 51 -10.13 -18.01 5.89
N LEU A 52 -10.12 -16.67 6.01
CA LEU A 52 -8.97 -16.06 6.66
C LEU A 52 -8.99 -16.55 8.12
N GLU A 53 -8.37 -17.70 8.34
CA GLU A 53 -8.04 -18.11 9.69
C GLU A 53 -6.97 -17.15 10.20
N LEU A 54 -7.42 -16.08 10.88
CA LEU A 54 -6.51 -15.14 11.52
C LEU A 54 -5.87 -15.83 12.72
N VAL A 55 -4.57 -15.76 12.81
CA VAL A 55 -3.83 -16.16 14.02
C VAL A 55 -3.83 -14.96 14.95
N LEU A 56 -4.86 -14.89 15.82
CA LEU A 56 -5.00 -13.77 16.73
C LEU A 56 -4.00 -13.86 17.88
N GLU A 57 -3.28 -12.77 18.08
CA GLU A 57 -2.35 -12.56 19.18
C GLU A 57 -2.42 -11.11 19.66
N SER A 58 -1.79 -10.81 20.81
CA SER A 58 -1.70 -9.43 21.29
C SER A 58 -0.67 -8.67 20.47
N VAL A 59 -1.11 -7.68 19.71
CA VAL A 59 -0.27 -6.87 18.81
C VAL A 59 -0.28 -5.42 19.26
N ASP A 60 0.89 -4.86 19.56
CA ASP A 60 1.07 -3.42 19.79
C ASP A 60 1.23 -2.70 18.44
N LEU A 61 0.24 -1.89 18.08
CA LEU A 61 0.22 -1.16 16.80
C LEU A 61 1.34 -0.12 16.70
N LEU A 62 1.77 0.48 17.82
CA LEU A 62 2.86 1.46 17.81
C LEU A 62 4.20 0.79 17.51
N GLU A 63 4.50 -0.33 18.18
CA GLU A 63 5.72 -1.09 17.93
C GLU A 63 5.73 -1.69 16.51
N LEU A 64 4.59 -2.19 16.05
CA LEU A 64 4.45 -2.70 14.70
C LEU A 64 4.67 -1.58 13.64
N SER A 65 4.17 -0.36 13.91
CA SER A 65 4.39 0.79 13.04
C SER A 65 5.87 1.19 12.95
N ARG A 66 6.59 1.14 14.07
CA ARG A 66 8.04 1.38 14.11
C ARG A 66 8.83 0.33 13.33
N LEU A 67 8.40 -0.94 13.42
CA LEU A 67 9.00 -2.03 12.67
C LEU A 67 8.83 -1.82 11.16
N VAL A 68 7.62 -1.47 10.72
CA VAL A 68 7.34 -1.18 9.31
C VAL A 68 8.14 0.03 8.83
N GLU A 69 8.15 1.13 9.59
CA GLU A 69 8.88 2.35 9.22
C GLU A 69 10.34 2.08 8.92
N LYS A 70 11.02 1.27 9.75
CA LYS A 70 12.42 0.87 9.53
C LYS A 70 12.64 0.18 8.18
N THR A 71 11.68 -0.58 7.68
CA THR A 71 11.82 -1.27 6.39
C THR A 71 11.81 -0.30 5.21
N PHE A 72 11.29 0.91 5.39
CA PHE A 72 11.24 1.95 4.36
C PHE A 72 12.41 2.95 4.44
N GLU A 73 13.34 2.83 5.39
CA GLU A 73 14.49 3.75 5.49
C GLU A 73 15.22 4.00 4.16
N PRO A 74 15.50 2.97 3.31
CA PRO A 74 16.19 3.20 2.03
C PRO A 74 15.36 4.06 1.07
N ASP A 75 14.04 3.80 0.99
CA ASP A 75 13.14 4.52 0.09
C ASP A 75 12.88 5.95 0.58
N LEU A 76 12.75 6.13 1.90
CA LEU A 76 12.62 7.45 2.54
C LEU A 76 13.87 8.30 2.27
N LYS A 77 15.07 7.75 2.47
CA LYS A 77 16.33 8.43 2.18
C LYS A 77 16.47 8.79 0.70
N LYS A 78 16.08 7.90 -0.21
CA LYS A 78 16.16 8.11 -1.66
C LYS A 78 15.30 9.28 -2.13
N LYS A 79 14.17 9.56 -1.45
CA LYS A 79 13.25 10.65 -1.77
C LYS A 79 13.37 11.84 -0.81
N GLU A 80 14.32 11.81 0.13
CA GLU A 80 14.51 12.84 1.15
C GLU A 80 13.27 13.06 2.03
N LEU A 81 12.45 12.01 2.19
CA LEU A 81 11.23 12.02 2.99
C LEU A 81 11.53 11.89 4.48
N VAL A 82 10.83 12.66 5.31
CA VAL A 82 10.84 12.50 6.76
C VAL A 82 9.61 11.72 7.19
N CYS A 83 9.80 10.53 7.76
CA CYS A 83 8.74 9.73 8.36
C CYS A 83 8.83 9.82 9.90
N THR A 84 7.71 10.04 10.57
CA THR A 84 7.62 10.06 12.03
C THR A 84 6.55 9.11 12.51
N VAL A 85 6.86 8.31 13.55
CA VAL A 85 5.91 7.42 14.23
C VAL A 85 5.67 7.97 15.63
N GLN A 86 4.43 8.36 15.93
CA GLN A 86 4.04 9.03 17.16
C GLN A 86 2.77 8.40 17.76
N GLY A 87 2.56 8.61 19.04
CA GLY A 87 1.37 8.17 19.75
C GLY A 87 1.69 7.33 20.97
N GLU A 88 0.74 6.51 21.37
CA GLU A 88 0.82 5.66 22.56
C GLU A 88 0.66 4.17 22.17
N SER A 89 1.14 3.29 23.03
CA SER A 89 0.97 1.84 22.88
C SER A 89 -0.52 1.50 22.81
N ALA A 90 -0.94 0.83 21.74
CA ALA A 90 -2.30 0.39 21.54
C ALA A 90 -2.28 -1.10 21.18
N VAL A 91 -2.64 -1.94 22.17
CA VAL A 91 -2.64 -3.40 22.02
C VAL A 91 -4.02 -3.85 21.53
N VAL A 92 -4.03 -4.55 20.40
CA VAL A 92 -5.24 -5.15 19.82
C VAL A 92 -5.06 -6.68 19.71
N GLN A 93 -6.18 -7.42 19.66
CA GLN A 93 -6.15 -8.84 19.28
C GLN A 93 -6.20 -8.94 17.76
N GLY A 94 -5.11 -9.37 17.14
CA GLY A 94 -5.00 -9.40 15.68
C GLY A 94 -3.90 -10.29 15.18
N ASP A 95 -3.91 -10.55 13.88
CA ASP A 95 -2.84 -11.25 13.17
C ASP A 95 -1.72 -10.26 12.86
N ALA A 96 -0.57 -10.40 13.53
CA ALA A 96 0.57 -9.49 13.40
C ALA A 96 1.07 -9.39 11.95
N GLY A 97 1.10 -10.50 11.21
CA GLY A 97 1.54 -10.51 9.82
C GLY A 97 0.58 -9.74 8.91
N ARG A 98 -0.73 -9.88 9.14
CA ARG A 98 -1.75 -9.16 8.38
C ARG A 98 -1.80 -7.67 8.75
N LEU A 99 -1.69 -7.33 10.03
CA LEU A 99 -1.62 -5.93 10.46
C LEU A 99 -0.33 -5.27 9.97
N TYR A 100 0.81 -5.99 9.94
CA TYR A 100 2.03 -5.53 9.29
C TYR A 100 1.76 -5.18 7.82
N GLN A 101 1.06 -6.04 7.08
CA GLN A 101 0.71 -5.83 5.67
C GLN A 101 -0.17 -4.58 5.48
N VAL A 102 -1.09 -4.31 6.41
CA VAL A 102 -1.92 -3.07 6.41
C VAL A 102 -1.01 -1.84 6.48
N ILE A 103 -0.16 -1.75 7.50
CA ILE A 103 0.72 -0.60 7.72
C ILE A 103 1.70 -0.45 6.56
N TYR A 104 2.27 -1.55 6.07
CA TYR A 104 3.17 -1.57 4.92
C TYR A 104 2.50 -0.99 3.66
N ASN A 105 1.28 -1.42 3.33
CA ASN A 105 0.56 -0.92 2.15
C ASN A 105 0.23 0.57 2.26
N LEU A 106 -0.18 1.04 3.44
CA LEU A 106 -0.45 2.45 3.68
C LEU A 106 0.83 3.30 3.57
N LEU A 107 1.92 2.87 4.22
CA LEU A 107 3.19 3.59 4.17
C LEU A 107 3.81 3.55 2.76
N SER A 108 3.72 2.42 2.05
CA SER A 108 4.15 2.30 0.65
C SER A 108 3.44 3.31 -0.25
N ASN A 109 2.13 3.49 -0.07
CA ASN A 109 1.37 4.50 -0.80
C ASN A 109 1.83 5.92 -0.41
N ALA A 110 2.01 6.21 0.87
CA ALA A 110 2.49 7.51 1.34
C ALA A 110 3.86 7.85 0.73
N VAL A 111 4.84 6.92 0.80
CA VAL A 111 6.16 7.10 0.17
C VAL A 111 6.07 7.29 -1.33
N LYS A 112 5.20 6.54 -1.99
CA LYS A 112 5.04 6.59 -3.46
C LYS A 112 4.48 7.92 -3.94
N TYR A 113 3.47 8.45 -3.25
CA TYR A 113 2.70 9.60 -3.69
C TYR A 113 3.11 10.92 -3.05
N SER A 114 3.94 10.89 -1.99
CA SER A 114 4.58 12.09 -1.44
C SER A 114 5.49 12.76 -2.47
N ASN A 115 5.57 14.08 -2.37
CA ASN A 115 6.57 14.87 -3.06
C ASN A 115 7.94 14.66 -2.40
N GLU A 116 9.03 14.96 -3.11
CA GLU A 116 10.38 15.04 -2.53
C GLU A 116 10.39 16.06 -1.38
N ASP A 117 11.23 15.84 -0.38
CA ASP A 117 11.31 16.64 0.87
C ASP A 117 10.01 16.68 1.70
N GLY A 118 9.06 15.79 1.40
CA GLY A 118 7.76 15.72 2.08
C GLY A 118 7.84 15.07 3.46
N GLN A 119 6.73 15.20 4.19
CA GLN A 119 6.59 14.57 5.51
C GLN A 119 5.51 13.49 5.47
N ILE A 120 5.80 12.38 6.15
CA ILE A 120 4.85 11.30 6.41
C ILE A 120 4.73 11.14 7.92
N GLN A 121 3.51 11.05 8.41
CA GLN A 121 3.24 10.84 9.82
C GLN A 121 2.41 9.57 10.02
N ILE A 122 2.91 8.67 10.85
CA ILE A 122 2.15 7.54 11.39
C ILE A 122 1.78 7.90 12.82
N ARG A 123 0.49 7.85 13.14
CA ARG A 123 0.00 8.13 14.48
C ARG A 123 -0.84 6.98 15.00
N VAL A 124 -0.62 6.59 16.25
CA VAL A 124 -1.38 5.57 16.96
C VAL A 124 -1.99 6.19 18.20
N ASN A 125 -3.30 6.06 18.37
CA ASN A 125 -4.05 6.51 19.53
C ASN A 125 -4.81 5.31 20.10
N CYS A 126 -4.86 5.21 21.43
CA CYS A 126 -5.60 4.18 22.14
C CYS A 126 -6.81 4.79 22.84
N GLY A 127 -8.01 4.40 22.42
CA GLY A 127 -9.24 4.74 23.14
C GLY A 127 -9.68 3.59 24.04
N GLU A 128 -10.80 3.80 24.75
CA GLU A 128 -11.34 2.77 25.69
C GLU A 128 -11.79 1.49 24.97
N THR A 129 -12.34 1.59 23.77
CA THR A 129 -12.92 0.48 23.02
C THR A 129 -12.28 0.26 21.65
N VAL A 130 -11.57 1.24 21.15
CA VAL A 130 -10.96 1.20 19.82
C VAL A 130 -9.55 1.79 19.84
N ALA A 131 -8.67 1.21 19.03
CA ALA A 131 -7.38 1.78 18.66
C ALA A 131 -7.50 2.40 17.26
N GLU A 132 -6.94 3.59 17.09
CA GLU A 132 -6.83 4.30 15.82
C GLU A 132 -5.37 4.31 15.37
N LEU A 133 -5.14 3.86 14.14
CA LEU A 133 -3.87 4.02 13.44
C LEU A 133 -4.11 4.88 12.21
N SER A 134 -3.34 5.94 12.04
CA SER A 134 -3.41 6.78 10.85
C SER A 134 -2.06 6.95 10.18
N VAL A 135 -2.07 6.99 8.84
CA VAL A 135 -0.91 7.31 8.00
C VAL A 135 -1.28 8.53 7.17
N GLU A 136 -0.55 9.62 7.37
CA GLU A 136 -0.77 10.90 6.69
C GLU A 136 0.44 11.28 5.87
N ASP A 137 0.22 11.70 4.64
CA ASP A 137 1.24 12.19 3.70
C ASP A 137 0.93 13.60 3.20
N GLN A 138 1.96 14.31 2.75
CA GLN A 138 1.88 15.63 2.11
C GLN A 138 2.09 15.51 0.59
N GLY A 139 1.46 14.52 -0.02
CA GLY A 139 1.62 14.22 -1.44
C GLY A 139 0.60 14.92 -2.34
N ILE A 140 0.37 14.30 -3.50
CA ILE A 140 -0.53 14.82 -4.53
C ILE A 140 -2.00 14.88 -4.11
N GLY A 141 -2.37 14.15 -3.05
CA GLY A 141 -3.76 14.01 -2.64
C GLY A 141 -4.62 13.22 -3.63
N ILE A 142 -5.91 13.16 -3.32
CA ILE A 142 -6.94 12.40 -4.05
C ILE A 142 -8.12 13.34 -4.29
N SER A 143 -8.68 13.30 -5.51
CA SER A 143 -9.86 14.09 -5.85
C SER A 143 -11.09 13.61 -5.05
N LYS A 144 -12.11 14.46 -4.93
CA LYS A 144 -13.37 14.09 -4.26
C LYS A 144 -14.12 12.98 -5.00
N GLU A 145 -13.98 12.92 -6.31
CA GLU A 145 -14.60 11.93 -7.18
C GLU A 145 -13.93 10.56 -7.01
N ASP A 146 -12.61 10.54 -6.84
CA ASP A 146 -11.82 9.31 -6.70
C ASP A 146 -11.88 8.73 -5.28
N LEU A 147 -12.02 9.59 -4.27
CA LEU A 147 -11.91 9.21 -2.85
C LEU A 147 -12.82 8.03 -2.42
N PRO A 148 -14.08 7.94 -2.86
CA PRO A 148 -14.94 6.79 -2.55
C PRO A 148 -14.47 5.48 -3.18
N LEU A 149 -13.66 5.54 -4.23
CA LEU A 149 -13.26 4.42 -5.07
C LEU A 149 -11.86 3.88 -4.75
N VAL A 150 -11.09 4.57 -3.89
CA VAL A 150 -9.67 4.20 -3.66
C VAL A 150 -9.49 2.82 -3.02
N PHE A 151 -10.50 2.28 -2.35
CA PHE A 151 -10.50 0.94 -1.77
C PHE A 151 -11.03 -0.13 -2.73
N GLU A 152 -11.52 0.26 -3.92
CA GLU A 152 -11.96 -0.68 -4.93
C GLU A 152 -10.76 -1.34 -5.62
N ARG A 153 -10.92 -2.60 -6.00
CA ARG A 153 -9.87 -3.39 -6.66
C ARG A 153 -9.53 -2.82 -8.02
N PHE A 154 -8.24 -2.81 -8.33
CA PHE A 154 -7.71 -2.32 -9.61
C PHE A 154 -7.99 -0.84 -9.88
N TYR A 155 -8.58 -0.15 -8.89
CA TYR A 155 -8.83 1.27 -9.04
C TYR A 155 -7.54 2.06 -8.96
N ARG A 156 -7.39 3.00 -9.88
CA ARG A 156 -6.25 3.94 -9.95
C ARG A 156 -6.74 5.25 -10.50
N THR A 157 -6.36 6.33 -9.85
CA THR A 157 -6.61 7.69 -10.35
C THR A 157 -5.81 7.94 -11.63
N ASP A 158 -6.27 8.85 -12.50
CA ASP A 158 -5.58 9.18 -13.75
C ASP A 158 -4.17 9.72 -13.49
N LEU A 159 -3.97 10.51 -12.44
CA LEU A 159 -2.66 11.00 -11.99
C LEU A 159 -1.71 9.84 -11.60
N SER A 160 -2.23 8.77 -11.03
CA SER A 160 -1.44 7.58 -10.68
C SER A 160 -1.10 6.70 -11.88
N ARG A 161 -1.91 6.74 -12.95
CA ARG A 161 -1.67 6.00 -14.21
C ARG A 161 -0.48 6.54 -14.99
N ASN A 162 -0.27 7.86 -14.97
CA ASN A 162 0.78 8.55 -15.73
C ASN A 162 2.17 8.45 -15.09
N ARG A 163 2.29 8.06 -13.81
CA ARG A 163 3.60 7.88 -13.18
C ARG A 163 4.16 6.50 -13.50
N LYS A 164 5.44 6.46 -13.93
CA LYS A 164 6.23 5.23 -14.20
C LYS A 164 6.32 4.26 -13.02
N THR A 165 5.81 4.65 -11.85
CA THR A 165 5.80 3.86 -10.63
C THR A 165 4.57 2.97 -10.60
N GLY A 166 4.69 1.78 -11.19
CA GLY A 166 3.62 0.79 -11.28
C GLY A 166 3.13 0.28 -9.94
N GLY A 167 1.83 0.02 -9.85
CA GLY A 167 1.16 -0.75 -8.80
C GLY A 167 -0.16 -1.22 -9.38
N ALA A 168 -0.61 -2.42 -8.99
CA ALA A 168 -1.82 -3.04 -9.56
C ALA A 168 -3.13 -2.36 -9.14
N GLY A 169 -3.11 -1.41 -8.19
CA GLY A 169 -4.33 -0.84 -7.61
C GLY A 169 -5.04 -1.79 -6.65
N ILE A 170 -4.30 -2.67 -5.99
CA ILE A 170 -4.84 -3.73 -5.11
C ILE A 170 -4.50 -3.45 -3.63
N GLY A 171 -3.47 -2.67 -3.36
CA GLY A 171 -2.95 -2.46 -2.00
C GLY A 171 -3.99 -1.96 -1.00
N LEU A 172 -4.80 -0.97 -1.36
CA LEU A 172 -5.86 -0.44 -0.48
C LEU A 172 -7.05 -1.39 -0.35
N ALA A 173 -7.37 -2.17 -1.38
CA ALA A 173 -8.37 -3.23 -1.28
C ALA A 173 -7.95 -4.33 -0.29
N ILE A 174 -6.65 -4.68 -0.27
CA ILE A 174 -6.08 -5.60 0.73
C ILE A 174 -6.19 -4.99 2.13
N VAL A 175 -5.85 -3.71 2.30
CA VAL A 175 -5.99 -3.01 3.59
C VAL A 175 -7.42 -3.12 4.09
N LYS A 176 -8.42 -2.78 3.26
CA LYS A 176 -9.83 -2.86 3.62
C LYS A 176 -10.23 -4.27 4.05
N ALA A 177 -9.88 -5.28 3.26
CA ALA A 177 -10.27 -6.65 3.54
C ALA A 177 -9.63 -7.21 4.83
N ILE A 178 -8.35 -6.87 5.11
CA ILE A 178 -7.68 -7.26 6.37
C ILE A 178 -8.32 -6.56 7.56
N VAL A 179 -8.56 -5.25 7.46
CA VAL A 179 -9.15 -4.46 8.55
C VAL A 179 -10.58 -4.94 8.86
N GLU A 180 -11.39 -5.21 7.84
CA GLU A 180 -12.73 -5.78 8.00
C GLU A 180 -12.70 -7.19 8.63
N ALA A 181 -11.70 -8.03 8.27
CA ALA A 181 -11.52 -9.35 8.89
C ALA A 181 -11.16 -9.25 10.38
N HIS A 182 -10.55 -8.13 10.82
CA HIS A 182 -10.30 -7.81 12.23
C HIS A 182 -11.45 -7.04 12.90
N HIS A 183 -12.64 -7.03 12.29
CA HIS A 183 -13.82 -6.29 12.77
C HIS A 183 -13.60 -4.78 12.90
N GLY A 184 -12.64 -4.24 12.15
CA GLY A 184 -12.30 -2.82 12.11
C GLY A 184 -12.94 -2.10 10.93
N THR A 185 -12.60 -0.83 10.80
CA THR A 185 -12.98 0.03 9.67
C THR A 185 -11.78 0.81 9.16
N VAL A 186 -11.76 1.08 7.86
CA VAL A 186 -10.76 1.93 7.24
C VAL A 186 -11.44 3.04 6.45
N THR A 187 -10.92 4.27 6.60
CA THR A 187 -11.40 5.46 5.89
C THR A 187 -10.23 6.24 5.32
N ALA A 188 -10.54 7.16 4.40
CA ALA A 188 -9.55 8.05 3.82
C ALA A 188 -10.09 9.49 3.82
N GLU A 189 -9.24 10.42 4.19
CA GLU A 189 -9.44 11.86 4.08
C GLU A 189 -8.36 12.41 3.15
N SER A 190 -8.73 13.18 2.16
CA SER A 190 -7.75 13.73 1.23
C SER A 190 -8.26 14.99 0.56
N ARG A 191 -7.31 15.81 0.15
CA ARG A 191 -7.54 16.96 -0.71
C ARG A 191 -6.45 17.01 -1.77
N GLU A 192 -6.84 17.11 -3.02
CA GLU A 192 -5.94 17.24 -4.15
C GLU A 192 -4.92 18.38 -3.93
N GLY A 193 -3.64 18.07 -4.13
CA GLY A 193 -2.51 18.96 -3.88
C GLY A 193 -2.13 19.18 -2.41
N ARG A 194 -2.80 18.52 -1.45
CA ARG A 194 -2.51 18.68 -0.01
C ARG A 194 -2.16 17.40 0.73
N GLY A 195 -2.19 16.25 0.02
CA GLY A 195 -1.90 14.95 0.61
C GLY A 195 -3.13 14.16 1.02
N SER A 196 -2.90 13.05 1.68
CA SER A 196 -3.94 12.09 2.09
C SER A 196 -3.67 11.58 3.50
N LYS A 197 -4.75 11.26 4.21
CA LYS A 197 -4.73 10.61 5.51
C LYS A 197 -5.61 9.36 5.45
N PHE A 198 -5.02 8.21 5.69
CA PHE A 198 -5.73 6.93 5.83
C PHE A 198 -5.85 6.60 7.30
N ILE A 199 -7.05 6.23 7.74
CA ILE A 199 -7.39 6.00 9.15
C ILE A 199 -7.93 4.57 9.27
N VAL A 200 -7.29 3.78 10.13
CA VAL A 200 -7.69 2.41 10.49
C VAL A 200 -8.15 2.42 11.94
N ILE A 201 -9.33 1.89 12.18
CA ILE A 201 -9.91 1.73 13.53
C ILE A 201 -10.07 0.24 13.80
N LEU A 202 -9.48 -0.23 14.89
CA LEU A 202 -9.55 -1.64 15.32
C LEU A 202 -10.13 -1.70 16.73
N PRO A 203 -10.93 -2.74 17.06
CA PRO A 203 -11.44 -2.91 18.42
C PRO A 203 -10.29 -3.21 19.39
N VAL A 204 -10.31 -2.53 20.55
CA VAL A 204 -9.48 -2.86 21.71
C VAL A 204 -10.35 -3.68 22.64
N GLY A 205 -10.07 -4.95 22.78
CA GLY A 205 -10.85 -5.80 23.67
C GLY A 205 -10.64 -7.27 23.38
N GLN A 206 -10.91 -8.10 24.37
CA GLN A 206 -10.81 -9.54 24.22
C GLN A 206 -11.84 -10.05 23.20
N PRO A 207 -11.46 -10.95 22.29
CA PRO A 207 -12.47 -11.72 21.58
C PRO A 207 -13.25 -12.54 22.61
N ASN A 208 -14.58 -12.43 22.58
CA ASN A 208 -15.46 -13.35 23.32
C ASN A 208 -15.24 -14.79 22.86
#